data_9d3721227571981b390f73fb9851406f
#
_entry.id   9d3721227571981b390f73fb9851406f
#
_cell.length_a   1.000
_cell.length_b   1.000
_cell.length_c   1.000
_cell.angle_alpha   90.00
_cell.angle_beta   90.00
_cell.angle_gamma   90.00
#
_symmetry.space_group_name_H-M   'P 1'
#
loop_
_entity.id
_entity.type
_entity.pdbx_description
1 polymer ?
#
loop_
_entity_poly.entity_id
_entity_poly.type
_entity_poly.pdbx_seq_one_letter_code
_entity_poly.pdbx_strand_id
1 'polypeptide(L)'
;FVTPLAFQAISRNPVYTNTFKEENPEEIQHVSLGDWADAIIVAPATANTIAKLSVGIADDLITSTLLATTTPKFVAPAMNVNMYNNPRTKHNMKVLSQDGYYFIEPGSGYLACGYVAKGRMEEPMQILSVINKFFTQQKNVVKSSFSGKRALVTAGPTVEVIDPVRYVSNRSSGKMGYAIAEALRDKIGRAHV
;
A
#
# COMPACT_ATOMS: atom_id res chain seq x y z
N PHE A 1 -6.20 -18.97 -23.07
CA PHE A 1 -5.25 -18.11 -22.32
C PHE A 1 -5.47 -16.67 -22.76
N VAL A 2 -5.44 -15.74 -21.80
CA VAL A 2 -5.55 -14.29 -22.08
C VAL A 2 -4.17 -13.78 -22.48
N THR A 3 -4.12 -12.98 -23.56
CA THR A 3 -2.85 -12.45 -24.08
C THR A 3 -2.53 -11.09 -23.44
N PRO A 4 -1.25 -10.66 -23.43
CA PRO A 4 -0.86 -9.32 -23.03
C PRO A 4 -1.66 -8.21 -23.74
N LEU A 5 -1.95 -8.41 -25.03
CA LEU A 5 -2.72 -7.48 -25.84
C LEU A 5 -4.15 -7.28 -25.29
N ALA A 6 -4.79 -8.34 -24.75
CA ALA A 6 -6.12 -8.23 -24.15
C ALA A 6 -6.09 -7.37 -22.88
N PHE A 7 -5.07 -7.52 -22.04
CA PHE A 7 -4.88 -6.66 -20.87
C PHE A 7 -4.62 -5.21 -21.26
N GLN A 8 -3.79 -4.98 -22.28
CA GLN A 8 -3.52 -3.64 -22.80
C GLN A 8 -4.79 -2.97 -23.33
N ALA A 9 -5.62 -3.69 -24.08
CA ALA A 9 -6.86 -3.16 -24.63
C ALA A 9 -7.88 -2.78 -23.54
N ILE A 10 -7.97 -3.57 -22.47
CA ILE A 10 -8.91 -3.33 -21.36
C ILE A 10 -8.41 -2.22 -20.43
N SER A 11 -7.14 -2.26 -20.06
CA SER A 11 -6.55 -1.30 -19.12
C SER A 11 -6.21 0.04 -19.76
N ARG A 12 -6.04 0.08 -21.10
CA ARG A 12 -5.52 1.21 -21.86
C ARG A 12 -4.12 1.66 -21.42
N ASN A 13 -3.37 0.75 -20.81
CA ASN A 13 -2.01 0.96 -20.36
C ASN A 13 -1.07 -0.06 -21.01
N PRO A 14 0.22 0.26 -21.17
CA PRO A 14 1.22 -0.69 -21.63
C PRO A 14 1.26 -1.94 -20.74
N VAL A 15 1.50 -3.10 -21.36
CA VAL A 15 1.70 -4.37 -20.66
C VAL A 15 3.13 -4.84 -20.86
N TYR A 16 3.88 -4.85 -19.79
CA TYR A 16 5.29 -5.18 -19.78
C TYR A 16 5.48 -6.67 -19.52
N THR A 17 6.31 -7.33 -20.34
CA THR A 17 6.50 -8.79 -20.30
C THR A 17 7.97 -9.21 -20.21
N ASN A 18 8.90 -8.28 -20.37
CA ASN A 18 10.33 -8.59 -20.43
C ASN A 18 11.12 -7.49 -19.73
N THR A 19 12.00 -7.86 -18.82
CA THR A 19 12.86 -6.96 -18.05
C THR A 19 13.83 -6.15 -18.93
N PHE A 20 14.25 -6.71 -20.07
CA PHE A 20 15.27 -6.11 -20.93
C PHE A 20 14.69 -5.42 -22.18
N LYS A 21 13.37 -5.43 -22.33
CA LYS A 21 12.71 -4.70 -23.42
C LYS A 21 12.20 -3.37 -22.87
N GLU A 22 13.11 -2.42 -22.71
CA GLU A 22 12.77 -1.04 -22.31
C GLU A 22 12.17 -0.31 -23.51
N GLU A 23 10.96 0.22 -23.31
CA GLU A 23 10.26 1.03 -24.33
C GLU A 23 10.72 2.50 -24.27
N ASN A 24 11.18 2.95 -23.09
CA ASN A 24 11.74 4.27 -22.87
C ASN A 24 13.18 4.15 -22.33
N PRO A 25 14.20 4.56 -23.10
CA PRO A 25 15.59 4.47 -22.68
C PRO A 25 15.98 5.42 -21.54
N GLU A 26 15.11 6.36 -21.19
CA GLU A 26 15.33 7.30 -20.08
C GLU A 26 14.86 6.75 -18.72
N GLU A 27 14.16 5.59 -18.69
CA GLU A 27 13.56 5.02 -17.50
C GLU A 27 13.97 3.57 -17.30
N ILE A 28 14.33 3.22 -16.06
CA ILE A 28 14.51 1.84 -15.66
C ILE A 28 13.13 1.28 -15.26
N GLN A 29 12.53 0.47 -16.10
CA GLN A 29 11.13 0.05 -16.07
C GLN A 29 10.68 -0.54 -14.72
N HIS A 30 11.46 -1.43 -14.11
CA HIS A 30 11.10 -2.03 -12.83
C HIS A 30 11.14 -1.05 -11.66
N VAL A 31 11.97 0.01 -11.74
CA VAL A 31 12.02 1.09 -10.75
C VAL A 31 10.84 2.03 -10.95
N SER A 32 10.62 2.54 -12.17
CA SER A 32 9.51 3.44 -12.50
C SER A 32 8.15 2.85 -12.14
N LEU A 33 7.94 1.55 -12.40
CA LEU A 33 6.69 0.87 -12.02
C LEU A 33 6.53 0.78 -10.51
N GLY A 34 7.62 0.53 -9.77
CA GLY A 34 7.61 0.49 -8.32
C GLY A 34 7.30 1.84 -7.67
N ASP A 35 7.83 2.92 -8.25
CA ASP A 35 7.63 4.29 -7.76
C ASP A 35 6.24 4.84 -8.12
N TRP A 36 5.73 4.46 -9.31
CA TRP A 36 4.41 4.89 -9.77
C TRP A 36 3.26 4.25 -8.99
N ALA A 37 3.42 3.00 -8.52
CA ALA A 37 2.33 2.22 -7.96
C ALA A 37 1.97 2.64 -6.53
N ASP A 38 0.69 2.84 -6.23
CA ASP A 38 0.16 2.95 -4.86
C ASP A 38 0.00 1.59 -4.18
N ALA A 39 -0.14 0.52 -4.96
CA ALA A 39 -0.17 -0.88 -4.53
C ALA A 39 0.28 -1.80 -5.64
N ILE A 40 0.97 -2.90 -5.30
CA ILE A 40 1.33 -3.95 -6.26
C ILE A 40 0.58 -5.23 -5.90
N ILE A 41 -0.01 -5.86 -6.92
CA ILE A 41 -0.81 -7.07 -6.74
C ILE A 41 -0.22 -8.16 -7.63
N VAL A 42 0.20 -9.28 -7.02
CA VAL A 42 0.63 -10.48 -7.74
C VAL A 42 -0.55 -11.46 -7.79
N ALA A 43 -1.24 -11.50 -8.91
CA ALA A 43 -2.47 -12.28 -9.09
C ALA A 43 -2.54 -12.90 -10.51
N PRO A 44 -2.37 -14.19 -10.67
CA PRO A 44 -2.05 -15.20 -9.65
C PRO A 44 -0.58 -15.23 -9.24
N ALA A 45 -0.30 -15.64 -8.00
CA ALA A 45 1.04 -15.92 -7.50
C ALA A 45 1.27 -17.44 -7.44
N THR A 46 2.24 -17.93 -8.20
CA THR A 46 2.64 -19.34 -8.17
C THR A 46 3.58 -19.63 -7.00
N ALA A 47 3.74 -20.89 -6.62
CA ALA A 47 4.75 -21.30 -5.63
C ALA A 47 6.17 -20.86 -6.02
N ASN A 48 6.50 -20.87 -7.32
CA ASN A 48 7.78 -20.40 -7.84
C ASN A 48 7.99 -18.92 -7.56
N THR A 49 7.01 -18.06 -7.88
CA THR A 49 7.07 -16.61 -7.62
C THR A 49 7.23 -16.33 -6.14
N ILE A 50 6.42 -17.00 -5.30
CA ILE A 50 6.50 -16.87 -3.84
C ILE A 50 7.88 -17.29 -3.30
N ALA A 51 8.46 -18.38 -3.83
CA ALA A 51 9.78 -18.83 -3.43
C ALA A 51 10.87 -17.83 -3.83
N LYS A 52 10.86 -17.32 -5.07
CA LYS A 52 11.81 -16.31 -5.53
C LYS A 52 11.78 -15.06 -4.66
N LEU A 53 10.58 -14.54 -4.40
CA LEU A 53 10.39 -13.34 -3.57
C LEU A 53 10.91 -13.55 -2.15
N SER A 54 10.67 -14.72 -1.54
CA SER A 54 11.08 -15.01 -0.16
C SER A 54 12.60 -15.10 0.05
N VAL A 55 13.36 -15.30 -1.02
CA VAL A 55 14.83 -15.33 -0.98
C VAL A 55 15.49 -14.18 -1.74
N GLY A 56 14.69 -13.23 -2.28
CA GLY A 56 15.19 -12.03 -2.95
C GLY A 56 15.75 -12.28 -4.36
N ILE A 57 15.29 -13.31 -5.07
CA ILE A 57 15.65 -13.53 -6.48
C ILE A 57 14.87 -12.53 -7.35
N ALA A 58 15.59 -11.76 -8.16
CA ALA A 58 15.07 -10.73 -9.07
C ALA A 58 15.54 -11.00 -10.50
N ASP A 59 15.06 -12.11 -11.10
CA ASP A 59 15.44 -12.59 -12.42
C ASP A 59 14.36 -12.34 -13.49
N ASP A 60 13.26 -11.70 -13.10
CA ASP A 60 12.17 -11.26 -13.98
C ASP A 60 11.63 -9.88 -13.57
N LEU A 61 10.81 -9.28 -14.43
CA LEU A 61 10.29 -7.94 -14.21
C LEU A 61 9.46 -7.82 -12.90
N ILE A 62 8.66 -8.83 -12.59
CA ILE A 62 7.80 -8.84 -11.40
C ILE A 62 8.66 -8.86 -10.14
N THR A 63 9.61 -9.81 -10.07
CA THR A 63 10.47 -9.96 -8.89
C THR A 63 11.42 -8.78 -8.70
N SER A 64 11.92 -8.20 -9.79
CA SER A 64 12.74 -6.99 -9.76
C SER A 64 11.95 -5.78 -9.26
N THR A 65 10.73 -5.56 -9.76
CA THR A 65 9.86 -4.45 -9.31
C THR A 65 9.50 -4.58 -7.83
N LEU A 66 9.13 -5.80 -7.39
CA LEU A 66 8.75 -6.05 -5.99
C LEU A 66 9.92 -5.88 -5.01
N LEU A 67 11.15 -6.18 -5.45
CA LEU A 67 12.35 -5.97 -4.65
C LEU A 67 12.75 -4.49 -4.59
N ALA A 68 12.49 -3.73 -5.65
CA ALA A 68 12.88 -2.31 -5.77
C ALA A 68 11.91 -1.34 -5.09
N THR A 69 10.73 -1.78 -4.61
CA THR A 69 9.69 -0.88 -4.09
C THR A 69 9.38 -1.08 -2.62
N THR A 70 8.98 -0.01 -1.95
CA THR A 70 8.41 0.00 -0.59
C THR A 70 6.88 0.01 -0.56
N THR A 71 6.24 0.11 -1.73
CA THR A 71 4.78 0.12 -1.90
C THR A 71 4.12 -1.14 -1.32
N PRO A 72 2.89 -1.05 -0.75
CA PRO A 72 2.15 -2.20 -0.25
C PRO A 72 2.01 -3.31 -1.30
N LYS A 73 2.34 -4.54 -0.93
CA LYS A 73 2.42 -5.70 -1.82
C LYS A 73 1.36 -6.73 -1.43
N PHE A 74 0.45 -7.03 -2.35
CA PHE A 74 -0.61 -8.03 -2.17
C PHE A 74 -0.31 -9.26 -3.01
N VAL A 75 -0.48 -10.43 -2.44
CA VAL A 75 -0.17 -11.71 -3.10
C VAL A 75 -1.41 -12.60 -3.05
N ALA A 76 -1.93 -12.98 -4.22
CA ALA A 76 -3.04 -13.91 -4.37
C ALA A 76 -2.52 -15.27 -4.88
N PRO A 77 -2.25 -16.25 -3.99
CA PRO A 77 -1.71 -17.55 -4.38
C PRO A 77 -2.68 -18.33 -5.26
N ALA A 78 -2.11 -19.03 -6.27
CA ALA A 78 -2.85 -19.99 -7.07
C ALA A 78 -1.94 -21.16 -7.43
N MET A 79 -2.26 -22.35 -6.91
CA MET A 79 -1.48 -23.56 -7.13
C MET A 79 -2.26 -24.81 -6.72
N ASN A 80 -1.73 -25.98 -7.07
CA ASN A 80 -2.25 -27.24 -6.56
C ASN A 80 -2.28 -27.25 -5.02
N VAL A 81 -3.28 -27.90 -4.43
CA VAL A 81 -3.47 -27.93 -2.96
C VAL A 81 -2.28 -28.51 -2.21
N ASN A 82 -1.62 -29.53 -2.76
CA ASN A 82 -0.43 -30.12 -2.14
C ASN A 82 0.77 -29.16 -2.18
N MET A 83 0.91 -28.38 -3.26
CA MET A 83 1.90 -27.30 -3.34
C MET A 83 1.59 -26.20 -2.32
N TYR A 84 0.33 -25.80 -2.20
CA TYR A 84 -0.10 -24.78 -1.24
C TYR A 84 0.14 -25.23 0.21
N ASN A 85 -0.10 -26.50 0.53
CA ASN A 85 0.11 -27.07 1.86
C ASN A 85 1.53 -27.53 2.12
N ASN A 86 2.41 -27.51 1.12
CA ASN A 86 3.81 -27.92 1.27
C ASN A 86 4.49 -27.05 2.34
N PRO A 87 5.24 -27.67 3.29
CA PRO A 87 5.91 -26.91 4.36
C PRO A 87 6.83 -25.79 3.85
N ARG A 88 7.50 -25.99 2.70
CA ARG A 88 8.34 -24.95 2.09
C ARG A 88 7.52 -23.76 1.58
N THR A 89 6.40 -24.03 0.92
CA THR A 89 5.50 -22.95 0.46
C THR A 89 4.95 -22.16 1.65
N LYS A 90 4.50 -22.86 2.71
CA LYS A 90 4.03 -22.20 3.94
C LYS A 90 5.12 -21.39 4.63
N HIS A 91 6.35 -21.91 4.67
CA HIS A 91 7.49 -21.17 5.22
C HIS A 91 7.76 -19.91 4.41
N ASN A 92 7.83 -19.98 3.09
CA ASN A 92 8.08 -18.85 2.21
C ASN A 92 6.99 -17.76 2.36
N MET A 93 5.72 -18.17 2.42
CA MET A 93 4.60 -17.24 2.68
C MET A 93 4.72 -16.55 4.05
N LYS A 94 5.15 -17.29 5.08
CA LYS A 94 5.38 -16.73 6.43
C LYS A 94 6.51 -15.69 6.42
N VAL A 95 7.63 -15.97 5.76
CA VAL A 95 8.75 -15.03 5.61
C VAL A 95 8.25 -13.75 4.95
N LEU A 96 7.60 -13.85 3.80
CA LEU A 96 7.07 -12.69 3.09
C LEU A 96 6.03 -11.90 3.91
N SER A 97 5.21 -12.58 4.71
CA SER A 97 4.27 -11.89 5.61
C SER A 97 5.00 -11.09 6.69
N GLN A 98 6.13 -11.57 7.18
CA GLN A 98 6.99 -10.84 8.12
C GLN A 98 7.68 -9.64 7.46
N ASP A 99 7.96 -9.74 6.16
CA ASP A 99 8.52 -8.67 5.31
C ASP A 99 7.44 -7.66 4.83
N GLY A 100 6.21 -7.78 5.32
CA GLY A 100 5.13 -6.81 5.03
C GLY A 100 4.31 -7.11 3.77
N TYR A 101 4.38 -8.33 3.21
CA TYR A 101 3.48 -8.75 2.14
C TYR A 101 2.12 -9.19 2.68
N TYR A 102 1.05 -8.78 2.02
CA TYR A 102 -0.33 -9.11 2.37
C TYR A 102 -0.82 -10.28 1.53
N PHE A 103 -1.04 -11.44 2.14
CA PHE A 103 -1.56 -12.61 1.45
C PHE A 103 -3.09 -12.59 1.41
N ILE A 104 -3.63 -12.84 0.22
CA ILE A 104 -5.07 -13.05 -0.01
C ILE A 104 -5.27 -14.56 -0.12
N GLU A 105 -6.01 -15.14 0.84
CA GLU A 105 -6.21 -16.58 0.90
C GLU A 105 -6.85 -17.11 -0.39
N PRO A 106 -6.33 -18.23 -0.95
CA PRO A 106 -6.92 -18.80 -2.14
C PRO A 106 -8.31 -19.36 -1.86
N GLY A 107 -9.20 -19.19 -2.82
CA GLY A 107 -10.54 -19.76 -2.80
C GLY A 107 -10.54 -21.28 -2.94
N SER A 108 -11.69 -21.87 -2.63
CA SER A 108 -11.97 -23.29 -2.86
C SER A 108 -12.78 -23.45 -4.15
N GLY A 109 -12.42 -24.42 -4.98
CA GLY A 109 -13.13 -24.65 -6.24
C GLY A 109 -12.51 -25.78 -7.05
N TYR A 110 -13.05 -25.97 -8.25
CA TYR A 110 -12.52 -26.97 -9.19
C TYR A 110 -11.13 -26.56 -9.68
N LEU A 111 -10.15 -27.37 -9.46
CA LEU A 111 -8.79 -27.15 -9.87
C LEU A 111 -8.52 -27.79 -11.24
N ALA A 112 -7.54 -27.29 -11.98
CA ALA A 112 -7.14 -27.83 -13.27
C ALA A 112 -6.69 -29.31 -13.21
N CYS A 113 -6.37 -29.81 -12.03
CA CYS A 113 -6.02 -31.22 -11.78
C CYS A 113 -7.23 -32.13 -11.56
N GLY A 114 -8.47 -31.66 -11.74
CA GLY A 114 -9.68 -32.48 -11.82
C GLY A 114 -10.43 -32.72 -10.51
N TYR A 115 -10.12 -32.01 -9.44
CA TYR A 115 -10.86 -32.14 -8.16
C TYR A 115 -11.11 -30.77 -7.50
N VAL A 116 -12.04 -30.75 -6.56
CA VAL A 116 -12.39 -29.56 -5.79
C VAL A 116 -11.49 -29.46 -4.57
N ALA A 117 -10.72 -28.39 -4.47
CA ALA A 117 -9.86 -28.14 -3.31
C ALA A 117 -9.52 -26.63 -3.16
N LYS A 118 -8.91 -26.26 -2.03
CA LYS A 118 -8.33 -24.93 -1.81
C LYS A 118 -7.05 -24.80 -2.65
N GLY A 119 -6.93 -23.71 -3.42
CA GLY A 119 -5.75 -23.47 -4.25
C GLY A 119 -6.04 -22.70 -5.54
N ARG A 120 -7.31 -22.41 -5.81
CA ARG A 120 -7.71 -21.50 -6.88
C ARG A 120 -7.44 -20.05 -6.46
N MET A 121 -6.96 -19.20 -7.35
CA MET A 121 -6.89 -17.76 -7.09
C MET A 121 -8.26 -17.25 -6.62
N GLU A 122 -8.27 -16.41 -5.61
CA GLU A 122 -9.49 -15.79 -5.12
C GLU A 122 -10.16 -14.95 -6.22
N GLU A 123 -11.46 -14.80 -6.14
CA GLU A 123 -12.24 -14.05 -7.14
C GLU A 123 -11.79 -12.56 -7.16
N PRO A 124 -11.69 -11.94 -8.35
CA PRO A 124 -11.19 -10.56 -8.51
C PRO A 124 -11.91 -9.54 -7.62
N MET A 125 -13.23 -9.69 -7.44
CA MET A 125 -14.02 -8.79 -6.58
C MET A 125 -13.64 -8.90 -5.10
N GLN A 126 -13.27 -10.11 -4.64
CA GLN A 126 -12.80 -10.32 -3.26
C GLN A 126 -11.39 -9.73 -3.07
N ILE A 127 -10.51 -9.91 -4.06
CA ILE A 127 -9.18 -9.27 -4.07
C ILE A 127 -9.33 -7.75 -3.94
N LEU A 128 -10.18 -7.12 -4.74
CA LEU A 128 -10.46 -5.68 -4.66
C LEU A 128 -11.04 -5.27 -3.30
N SER A 129 -11.92 -6.08 -2.72
CA SER A 129 -12.49 -5.81 -1.39
C SER A 129 -11.42 -5.76 -0.31
N VAL A 130 -10.44 -6.68 -0.34
CA VAL A 130 -9.30 -6.71 0.61
C VAL A 130 -8.45 -5.44 0.46
N ILE A 131 -8.12 -5.06 -0.76
CA ILE A 131 -7.31 -3.88 -1.06
C ILE A 131 -8.01 -2.59 -0.61
N ASN A 132 -9.31 -2.46 -0.93
CA ASN A 132 -10.10 -1.31 -0.52
C ASN A 132 -10.20 -1.19 1.01
N LYS A 133 -10.36 -2.29 1.73
CA LYS A 133 -10.34 -2.31 3.19
C LYS A 133 -9.00 -1.82 3.73
N PHE A 134 -7.90 -2.27 3.16
CA PHE A 134 -6.55 -1.83 3.55
C PHE A 134 -6.40 -0.31 3.46
N PHE A 135 -6.71 0.29 2.32
CA PHE A 135 -6.60 1.75 2.13
C PHE A 135 -7.61 2.54 2.97
N THR A 136 -8.81 1.99 3.18
CA THR A 136 -9.81 2.62 4.05
C THR A 136 -9.36 2.63 5.51
N GLN A 137 -8.75 1.54 5.97
CA GLN A 137 -8.22 1.45 7.33
C GLN A 137 -7.04 2.42 7.53
N GLN A 138 -6.14 2.55 6.56
CA GLN A 138 -5.04 3.53 6.62
C GLN A 138 -5.57 4.97 6.70
N LYS A 139 -6.58 5.33 5.90
CA LYS A 139 -7.24 6.64 5.97
C LYS A 139 -7.90 6.89 7.34
N ASN A 140 -8.47 5.86 7.95
CA ASN A 140 -9.09 5.95 9.27
C ASN A 140 -8.06 6.03 10.41
N VAL A 141 -6.91 5.39 10.30
CA VAL A 141 -5.80 5.50 11.26
C VAL A 141 -5.26 6.94 11.30
N VAL A 142 -5.11 7.58 10.15
CA VAL A 142 -4.72 9.00 10.10
C VAL A 142 -5.81 9.92 10.68
N LYS A 143 -7.10 9.57 10.52
CA LYS A 143 -8.21 10.29 11.17
C LYS A 143 -8.35 9.97 12.66
N SER A 144 -7.93 8.78 13.11
CA SER A 144 -8.26 8.30 14.47
C SER A 144 -7.31 8.77 15.57
N SER A 145 -6.05 9.15 15.27
CA SER A 145 -5.09 9.54 16.31
C SER A 145 -5.50 10.81 17.08
N PHE A 146 -6.33 11.65 16.47
CA PHE A 146 -6.86 12.88 17.09
C PHE A 146 -8.39 12.91 17.18
N SER A 147 -9.10 11.91 16.63
CA SER A 147 -10.58 11.87 16.66
C SER A 147 -11.09 11.87 18.09
N GLY A 148 -12.06 12.76 18.41
CA GLY A 148 -12.63 12.92 19.75
C GLY A 148 -11.73 13.63 20.75
N LYS A 149 -10.52 14.05 20.38
CA LYS A 149 -9.66 14.91 21.23
C LYS A 149 -10.10 16.36 21.13
N ARG A 150 -9.84 17.12 22.17
CA ARG A 150 -9.98 18.58 22.17
C ARG A 150 -8.59 19.19 22.17
N ALA A 151 -8.37 20.17 21.32
CA ALA A 151 -7.12 20.91 21.26
C ALA A 151 -7.38 22.37 21.56
N LEU A 152 -6.57 22.93 22.44
CA LEU A 152 -6.47 24.36 22.68
C LEU A 152 -5.13 24.82 22.10
N VAL A 153 -5.16 25.80 21.24
CA VAL A 153 -3.96 26.36 20.60
C VAL A 153 -3.88 27.85 20.97
N THR A 154 -2.78 28.25 21.58
CA THR A 154 -2.53 29.67 21.84
C THR A 154 -1.86 30.27 20.60
N ALA A 155 -2.38 31.40 20.13
CA ALA A 155 -1.88 32.12 18.96
C ALA A 155 -1.87 33.62 19.21
N GLY A 156 -0.80 34.27 18.76
CA GLY A 156 -0.67 35.74 18.90
C GLY A 156 0.44 36.13 19.86
N PRO A 157 0.59 37.45 20.08
CA PRO A 157 1.57 37.99 21.02
C PRO A 157 1.12 37.79 22.45
N THR A 158 2.07 37.58 23.33
CA THR A 158 1.86 37.68 24.78
C THR A 158 1.93 39.16 25.18
N VAL A 159 1.00 39.60 26.04
CA VAL A 159 0.96 40.98 26.56
C VAL A 159 1.07 40.91 28.06
N GLU A 160 2.03 41.66 28.62
CA GLU A 160 2.20 41.88 30.06
C GLU A 160 1.97 43.34 30.39
N VAL A 161 0.98 43.60 31.19
CA VAL A 161 0.57 45.00 31.55
C VAL A 161 1.52 45.54 32.60
N ILE A 162 2.12 46.72 32.34
CA ILE A 162 2.96 47.46 33.29
C ILE A 162 2.10 48.41 34.11
N ASP A 163 1.21 49.16 33.46
CA ASP A 163 0.24 50.06 34.05
C ASP A 163 -0.99 50.19 33.11
N PRO A 164 -2.03 50.98 33.47
CA PRO A 164 -3.24 51.09 32.63
C PRO A 164 -3.02 51.56 31.19
N VAL A 165 -1.83 52.08 30.87
CA VAL A 165 -1.53 52.65 29.54
C VAL A 165 -0.42 51.87 28.84
N ARG A 166 0.53 51.30 29.58
CA ARG A 166 1.75 50.68 29.01
C ARG A 166 1.74 49.18 29.23
N TYR A 167 2.27 48.44 28.23
CA TYR A 167 2.43 47.00 28.30
C TYR A 167 3.70 46.56 27.53
N VAL A 168 4.23 45.42 27.89
CA VAL A 168 5.29 44.72 27.16
C VAL A 168 4.63 43.66 26.29
N SER A 169 5.02 43.57 25.03
CA SER A 169 4.53 42.55 24.10
C SER A 169 5.66 42.09 23.18
N ASN A 170 5.55 40.86 22.67
CA ASN A 170 6.44 40.36 21.63
C ASN A 170 5.86 40.66 20.24
N ARG A 171 6.70 40.54 19.17
CA ARG A 171 6.30 40.78 17.77
C ARG A 171 5.71 39.54 17.09
N SER A 172 5.13 38.62 17.86
CA SER A 172 4.52 37.42 17.28
C SER A 172 3.30 37.77 16.44
N SER A 173 3.27 37.30 15.19
CA SER A 173 2.11 37.47 14.30
C SER A 173 1.02 36.40 14.52
N GLY A 174 1.29 35.40 15.37
CA GLY A 174 0.39 34.26 15.59
C GLY A 174 0.30 33.26 14.42
N LYS A 175 0.92 33.53 13.28
CA LYS A 175 0.78 32.72 12.05
C LYS A 175 1.00 31.22 12.28
N MET A 176 1.99 30.85 13.08
CA MET A 176 2.28 29.45 13.38
C MET A 176 1.15 28.81 14.21
N GLY A 177 0.66 29.51 15.25
CA GLY A 177 -0.46 29.02 16.06
C GLY A 177 -1.74 28.84 15.24
N TYR A 178 -2.07 29.81 14.37
CA TYR A 178 -3.21 29.68 13.46
C TYR A 178 -3.04 28.51 12.48
N ALA A 179 -1.87 28.30 11.88
CA ALA A 179 -1.61 27.17 10.99
C ALA A 179 -1.73 25.82 11.73
N ILE A 180 -1.29 25.74 12.97
CA ILE A 180 -1.46 24.55 13.82
C ILE A 180 -2.95 24.32 14.12
N ALA A 181 -3.70 25.35 14.45
CA ALA A 181 -5.13 25.25 14.74
C ALA A 181 -5.94 24.79 13.51
N GLU A 182 -5.62 25.27 12.31
CA GLU A 182 -6.20 24.79 11.04
C GLU A 182 -5.89 23.32 10.79
N ALA A 183 -4.64 22.93 10.91
CA ALA A 183 -4.21 21.54 10.72
C ALA A 183 -4.86 20.58 11.73
N LEU A 184 -5.07 21.01 12.97
CA LEU A 184 -5.77 20.24 13.99
C LEU A 184 -7.28 20.18 13.71
N ARG A 185 -7.92 21.27 13.30
CA ARG A 185 -9.36 21.30 12.92
C ARG A 185 -9.65 20.25 11.85
N ASP A 186 -8.79 20.14 10.84
CA ASP A 186 -8.96 19.20 9.76
C ASP A 186 -8.81 17.72 10.20
N LYS A 187 -8.09 17.47 11.29
CA LYS A 187 -7.85 16.13 11.86
C LYS A 187 -8.83 15.74 12.98
N ILE A 188 -9.32 16.66 13.76
CA ILE A 188 -10.19 16.39 14.93
C ILE A 188 -11.61 16.92 14.78
N GLY A 189 -11.87 17.74 13.77
CA GLY A 189 -13.18 18.37 13.52
C GLY A 189 -13.51 19.57 14.42
N ARG A 190 -12.79 19.81 15.51
CA ARG A 190 -12.96 20.96 16.42
C ARG A 190 -11.62 21.37 17.03
N ALA A 191 -11.17 22.58 16.74
CA ALA A 191 -10.08 23.25 17.44
C ALA A 191 -10.56 24.62 17.88
N HIS A 192 -10.20 25.02 19.08
CA HIS A 192 -10.42 26.38 19.59
C HIS A 192 -9.08 27.13 19.65
N VAL A 193 -9.06 28.34 19.20
CA VAL A 193 -7.92 29.26 19.24
C VAL A 193 -8.15 30.30 20.33
#